data_09184ad42d149b123b47794469f0b9a0
#
_entry.id   09184ad42d149b123b47794469f0b9a0
#
_cell.length_a   1.000
_cell.length_b   1.000
_cell.length_c   1.000
_cell.angle_alpha   90.00
_cell.angle_beta   90.00
_cell.angle_gamma   90.00
#
_symmetry.space_group_name_H-M   'P 1'
#
loop_
_entity.id
_entity.type
_entity.pdbx_description
1 polymer ?
#
loop_
_entity_poly.entity_id
_entity_poly.type
_entity_poly.pdbx_seq_one_letter_code
_entity_poly.pdbx_strand_id
1 'polypeptide(L)'
;MKNYDNYFLPVDNMEEAKRYYEEILGLKKKFDFSDKGMVAYNIGNEEPAIILKDKNKFENLKPTIWFEVEDVAIFYKEVLNNGIKFLSEPFKIGTGNAVEFEDPFGNRLGVTDYIK
;
A
#
# COMPACT_ATOMS: atom_id res chain seq x y z
N MET A 1 10.86 -11.91 -1.55
CA MET A 1 10.36 -10.74 -0.80
C MET A 1 11.18 -10.57 0.46
N LYS A 2 11.46 -9.34 0.81
CA LYS A 2 12.31 -9.07 1.97
C LYS A 2 11.52 -8.92 3.25
N ASN A 3 10.42 -8.14 3.22
CA ASN A 3 9.67 -7.81 4.41
C ASN A 3 8.31 -7.25 4.02
N TYR A 4 7.44 -7.07 5.00
CA TYR A 4 6.24 -6.25 4.79
C TYR A 4 6.65 -4.80 4.64
N ASP A 5 5.97 -4.09 3.76
CA ASP A 5 6.17 -2.65 3.63
C ASP A 5 5.07 -1.92 4.40
N ASN A 6 3.84 -1.97 3.89
CA ASN A 6 2.71 -1.29 4.52
C ASN A 6 1.40 -2.03 4.21
N TYR A 7 0.33 -1.66 4.92
CA TYR A 7 -1.01 -2.17 4.68
C TYR A 7 -1.89 -1.00 4.25
N PHE A 8 -2.49 -1.10 3.07
CA PHE A 8 -3.33 -0.03 2.53
C PHE A 8 -4.80 -0.40 2.72
N LEU A 9 -5.56 0.51 3.33
CA LEU A 9 -6.99 0.30 3.55
C LEU A 9 -7.78 1.47 2.96
N PRO A 10 -8.74 1.19 2.07
CA PRO A 10 -9.56 2.25 1.50
C PRO A 10 -10.60 2.76 2.49
N VAL A 11 -10.81 4.07 2.48
CA VAL A 11 -11.84 4.72 3.28
C VAL A 11 -12.59 5.71 2.39
N ASP A 12 -13.87 5.94 2.67
CA ASP A 12 -14.69 6.86 1.89
C ASP A 12 -14.94 8.20 2.57
N ASN A 13 -14.54 8.33 3.82
CA ASN A 13 -14.63 9.59 4.57
C ASN A 13 -13.37 9.71 5.44
N MET A 14 -12.41 10.49 4.97
CA MET A 14 -11.10 10.58 5.61
C MET A 14 -11.19 11.19 7.02
N GLU A 15 -12.01 12.23 7.21
CA GLU A 15 -12.13 12.87 8.52
C GLU A 15 -12.72 11.92 9.56
N GLU A 16 -13.74 11.17 9.19
CA GLU A 16 -14.33 10.15 10.07
C GLU A 16 -13.34 9.04 10.36
N ALA A 17 -12.59 8.60 9.34
CA ALA A 17 -11.57 7.56 9.49
C ALA A 17 -10.46 8.01 10.43
N LYS A 18 -9.96 9.23 10.27
CA LYS A 18 -8.93 9.78 11.16
C LYS A 18 -9.39 9.77 12.61
N ARG A 19 -10.62 10.22 12.86
CA ARG A 19 -11.17 10.21 14.21
C ARG A 19 -11.24 8.79 14.78
N TYR A 20 -11.68 7.83 13.98
CA TYR A 20 -11.78 6.45 14.43
C TYR A 20 -10.40 5.87 14.78
N TYR A 21 -9.43 6.01 13.89
CA TYR A 21 -8.11 5.43 14.11
C TYR A 21 -7.34 6.14 15.23
N GLU A 22 -7.51 7.45 15.37
CA GLU A 22 -6.80 8.23 16.40
C GLU A 22 -7.50 8.20 17.75
N GLU A 23 -8.80 8.48 17.79
CA GLU A 23 -9.51 8.64 19.05
C GLU A 23 -10.06 7.31 19.60
N ILE A 24 -10.58 6.45 18.74
CA ILE A 24 -11.19 5.21 19.18
C ILE A 24 -10.15 4.09 19.30
N LEU A 25 -9.31 3.90 18.29
CA LEU A 25 -8.27 2.89 18.34
C LEU A 25 -6.99 3.37 19.03
N GLY A 26 -6.80 4.67 19.18
CA GLY A 26 -5.65 5.23 19.90
C GLY A 26 -4.33 5.09 19.16
N LEU A 27 -4.35 4.99 17.84
CA LEU A 27 -3.11 4.84 17.07
C LEU A 27 -2.44 6.18 16.86
N LYS A 28 -1.11 6.16 16.78
CA LYS A 28 -0.32 7.36 16.54
C LYS A 28 -0.14 7.59 15.05
N LYS A 29 -0.35 8.83 14.64
CA LYS A 29 -0.17 9.22 13.26
C LYS A 29 1.32 9.17 12.88
N LYS A 30 1.62 8.50 11.76
CA LYS A 30 2.97 8.49 11.20
C LYS A 30 3.15 9.66 10.24
N PHE A 31 2.18 9.90 9.37
CA PHE A 31 2.12 11.09 8.53
C PHE A 31 0.68 11.38 8.15
N ASP A 32 0.42 12.63 7.75
CA ASP A 32 -0.92 13.06 7.35
C ASP A 32 -0.80 13.86 6.04
N PHE A 33 -1.18 13.21 4.95
CA PHE A 33 -1.35 13.83 3.64
C PHE A 33 -2.81 13.70 3.21
N SER A 34 -3.73 13.98 4.13
CA SER A 34 -5.17 13.82 3.87
C SER A 34 -5.65 14.71 2.73
N ASP A 35 -5.00 15.86 2.48
CA ASP A 35 -5.27 16.68 1.32
C ASP A 35 -4.97 15.95 0.00
N LYS A 36 -4.07 14.98 0.03
CA LYS A 36 -3.73 14.12 -1.12
C LYS A 36 -4.36 12.74 -1.01
N GLY A 37 -5.16 12.51 0.03
CA GLY A 37 -5.91 11.27 0.20
C GLY A 37 -5.20 10.16 0.92
N MET A 38 -4.15 10.45 1.72
CA MET A 38 -3.42 9.42 2.44
C MET A 38 -3.10 9.86 3.87
N VAL A 39 -3.30 8.94 4.82
CA VAL A 39 -2.88 9.11 6.22
C VAL A 39 -2.33 7.79 6.71
N ALA A 40 -1.20 7.81 7.41
CA ALA A 40 -0.56 6.61 7.92
C ALA A 40 -0.53 6.58 9.44
N TYR A 41 -0.70 5.38 9.98
CA TYR A 41 -0.69 5.15 11.43
C TYR A 41 0.31 4.06 11.79
N ASN A 42 1.10 4.32 12.83
CA ASN A 42 2.03 3.34 13.37
C ASN A 42 1.30 2.31 14.22
N ILE A 43 1.76 1.07 14.16
CA ILE A 43 1.31 -0.01 15.02
C ILE A 43 2.44 -0.34 15.98
N GLY A 44 2.32 0.17 17.21
CA GLY A 44 3.39 0.01 18.19
C GLY A 44 4.69 0.62 17.66
N ASN A 45 5.77 -0.16 17.70
CA ASN A 45 7.08 0.25 17.23
C ASN A 45 7.47 -0.43 15.92
N GLU A 46 6.52 -1.04 15.22
CA GLU A 46 6.80 -1.76 13.98
C GLU A 46 6.92 -0.81 12.79
N GLU A 47 7.76 -1.20 11.82
CA GLU A 47 7.92 -0.41 10.59
C GLU A 47 6.69 -0.43 9.69
N PRO A 48 6.03 -1.60 9.48
CA PRO A 48 4.81 -1.58 8.69
C PRO A 48 3.75 -0.70 9.32
N ALA A 49 3.16 0.15 8.51
CA ALA A 49 2.12 1.08 8.93
C ALA A 49 0.81 0.73 8.24
N ILE A 50 -0.30 1.13 8.84
CA ILE A 50 -1.59 1.14 8.16
C ILE A 50 -1.69 2.48 7.45
N ILE A 51 -1.89 2.45 6.13
CA ILE A 51 -2.07 3.66 5.32
C ILE A 51 -3.50 3.68 4.83
N LEU A 52 -4.24 4.70 5.24
CA LEU A 52 -5.61 4.92 4.76
C LEU A 52 -5.54 5.67 3.44
N LYS A 53 -6.28 5.20 2.43
CA LYS A 53 -6.39 5.88 1.13
C LYS A 53 -7.84 6.26 0.88
N ASP A 54 -8.04 7.50 0.46
CA ASP A 54 -9.36 8.06 0.23
C ASP A 54 -9.93 7.57 -1.10
N LYS A 55 -11.06 6.86 -1.05
CA LYS A 55 -11.74 6.35 -2.24
C LYS A 55 -12.22 7.46 -3.18
N ASN A 56 -12.32 8.68 -2.68
CA ASN A 56 -12.71 9.82 -3.49
C ASN A 56 -11.57 10.40 -4.32
N LYS A 57 -10.33 9.99 -4.03
CA LYS A 57 -9.13 10.49 -4.71
C LYS A 57 -8.38 9.42 -5.50
N PHE A 58 -8.68 8.15 -5.26
CA PHE A 58 -8.04 7.02 -5.95
C PHE A 58 -9.10 6.06 -6.43
N GLU A 59 -8.92 5.52 -7.63
CA GLU A 59 -9.85 4.56 -8.23
C GLU A 59 -9.47 3.12 -7.90
N ASN A 60 -10.47 2.25 -7.90
CA ASN A 60 -10.28 0.80 -7.81
C ASN A 60 -9.51 0.33 -6.60
N LEU A 61 -9.67 1.01 -5.46
CA LEU A 61 -8.97 0.64 -4.24
C LEU A 61 -9.56 -0.64 -3.63
N LYS A 62 -8.67 -1.50 -3.16
CA LYS A 62 -8.98 -2.66 -2.32
C LYS A 62 -8.00 -2.69 -1.16
N PRO A 63 -8.35 -3.36 -0.05
CA PRO A 63 -7.34 -3.65 0.98
C PRO A 63 -6.15 -4.35 0.33
N THR A 64 -4.95 -3.85 0.57
CA THR A 64 -3.74 -4.33 -0.11
C THR A 64 -2.61 -4.49 0.89
N ILE A 65 -1.95 -5.65 0.85
CA ILE A 65 -0.73 -5.88 1.61
C ILE A 65 0.44 -5.61 0.68
N TRP A 66 1.35 -4.74 1.11
CA TRP A 66 2.56 -4.41 0.36
C TRP A 66 3.77 -5.11 0.92
N PHE A 67 4.63 -5.59 0.03
CA PHE A 67 5.89 -6.21 0.39
C PHE A 67 7.05 -5.43 -0.22
N GLU A 68 8.19 -5.45 0.46
CA GLU A 68 9.41 -4.90 -0.10
C GLU A 68 10.16 -5.98 -0.88
N VAL A 69 10.68 -5.62 -2.06
CA VAL A 69 11.59 -6.46 -2.86
C VAL A 69 12.84 -5.64 -3.17
N GLU A 70 13.91 -6.30 -3.59
CA GLU A 70 15.16 -5.62 -3.95
C GLU A 70 14.98 -4.68 -5.14
N ASP A 71 14.27 -5.14 -6.17
CA ASP A 71 14.12 -4.43 -7.43
C ASP A 71 12.82 -4.89 -8.08
N VAL A 72 11.87 -3.99 -8.21
CA VAL A 72 10.55 -4.31 -8.76
C VAL A 72 10.64 -4.74 -10.22
N ALA A 73 11.49 -4.10 -11.02
CA ALA A 73 11.62 -4.45 -12.43
C ALA A 73 12.12 -5.89 -12.60
N ILE A 74 13.10 -6.29 -11.78
CA ILE A 74 13.62 -7.66 -11.80
C ILE A 74 12.55 -8.64 -11.33
N PHE A 75 11.88 -8.33 -10.22
CA PHE A 75 10.78 -9.16 -9.72
C PHE A 75 9.72 -9.38 -10.79
N TYR A 76 9.29 -8.30 -11.44
CA TYR A 76 8.27 -8.35 -12.48
C TYR A 76 8.67 -9.29 -13.62
N LYS A 77 9.91 -9.12 -14.13
CA LYS A 77 10.42 -9.96 -15.23
C LYS A 77 10.51 -11.44 -14.85
N GLU A 78 10.97 -11.72 -13.63
CA GLU A 78 11.16 -13.10 -13.18
C GLU A 78 9.84 -13.85 -13.02
N VAL A 79 8.76 -13.16 -12.60
CA VAL A 79 7.50 -13.84 -12.31
C VAL A 79 6.42 -13.59 -13.35
N LEU A 80 6.68 -12.77 -14.38
CA LEU A 80 5.69 -12.40 -15.39
C LEU A 80 5.03 -13.60 -16.06
N ASN A 81 5.81 -14.66 -16.32
CA ASN A 81 5.32 -15.85 -16.99
C ASN A 81 4.87 -16.95 -16.04
N ASN A 82 4.79 -16.67 -14.75
CA ASN A 82 4.40 -17.67 -13.73
C ASN A 82 2.92 -17.61 -13.37
N GLY A 83 2.08 -16.99 -14.23
CA GLY A 83 0.64 -16.95 -14.01
C GLY A 83 0.18 -15.88 -13.04
N ILE A 84 1.05 -14.95 -12.65
CA ILE A 84 0.66 -13.86 -11.78
C ILE A 84 -0.17 -12.84 -12.56
N LYS A 85 -1.29 -12.45 -11.98
CA LYS A 85 -2.21 -11.49 -12.58
C LYS A 85 -1.79 -10.07 -12.17
N PHE A 86 -0.88 -9.48 -12.94
CA PHE A 86 -0.49 -8.08 -12.70
C PHE A 86 -1.59 -7.14 -13.16
N LEU A 87 -1.80 -6.05 -12.41
CA LEU A 87 -2.80 -5.04 -12.73
C LEU A 87 -2.28 -4.01 -13.72
N SER A 88 -0.95 -3.87 -13.80
CA SER A 88 -0.28 -2.96 -14.72
C SER A 88 1.18 -3.38 -14.86
N GLU A 89 1.92 -2.65 -15.68
CA GLU A 89 3.38 -2.71 -15.65
C GLU A 89 3.88 -1.95 -14.42
N PRO A 90 5.13 -2.18 -13.98
CA PRO A 90 5.70 -1.40 -12.88
C PRO A 90 5.64 0.10 -13.15
N PHE A 91 5.43 0.88 -12.10
CA PHE A 91 5.32 2.33 -12.19
C PHE A 91 6.15 2.97 -11.08
N LYS A 92 6.52 4.24 -11.29
CA LYS A 92 7.30 4.99 -10.32
C LYS A 92 6.42 5.62 -9.27
N ILE A 93 6.91 5.58 -8.03
CA ILE A 93 6.32 6.31 -6.90
C ILE A 93 7.42 7.18 -6.28
N GLY A 94 7.08 8.00 -5.30
CA GLY A 94 8.04 8.92 -4.68
C GLY A 94 9.28 8.26 -4.08
N THR A 95 9.16 7.00 -3.63
CA THR A 95 10.25 6.28 -2.95
C THR A 95 10.95 5.25 -3.83
N GLY A 96 10.43 4.95 -5.00
CA GLY A 96 11.03 3.94 -5.87
C GLY A 96 10.06 3.48 -6.94
N ASN A 97 9.94 2.16 -7.09
CA ASN A 97 9.05 1.55 -8.08
C ASN A 97 8.04 0.66 -7.36
N ALA A 98 6.91 0.42 -8.00
CA ALA A 98 5.85 -0.40 -7.44
C ALA A 98 5.08 -1.13 -8.54
N VAL A 99 4.45 -2.24 -8.18
CA VAL A 99 3.48 -2.91 -9.04
C VAL A 99 2.51 -3.69 -8.18
N GLU A 100 1.24 -3.69 -8.59
CA GLU A 100 0.18 -4.43 -7.91
C GLU A 100 -0.25 -5.64 -8.72
N PHE A 101 -0.67 -6.67 -8.02
CA PHE A 101 -1.19 -7.89 -8.64
C PHE A 101 -2.24 -8.51 -7.73
N GLU A 102 -2.92 -9.53 -8.24
CA GLU A 102 -3.92 -10.25 -7.47
C GLU A 102 -3.56 -11.73 -7.38
N ASP A 103 -3.87 -12.35 -6.24
CA ASP A 103 -3.75 -13.78 -6.11
C ASP A 103 -4.94 -14.47 -6.82
N PRO A 104 -4.96 -15.82 -6.90
CA PRO A 104 -6.08 -16.51 -7.59
C PRO A 104 -7.45 -16.30 -6.96
N PHE A 105 -7.51 -15.74 -5.76
CA PHE A 105 -8.76 -15.55 -5.02
C PHE A 105 -9.21 -14.09 -5.02
N GLY A 106 -8.53 -13.23 -5.79
CA GLY A 106 -8.89 -11.81 -5.90
C GLY A 106 -8.35 -10.92 -4.80
N ASN A 107 -7.44 -11.43 -3.96
CA ASN A 107 -6.80 -10.60 -2.95
C ASN A 107 -5.73 -9.72 -3.60
N ARG A 108 -5.71 -8.44 -3.24
CA ARG A 108 -4.75 -7.48 -3.80
C ARG A 108 -3.46 -7.49 -3.02
N LEU A 109 -2.35 -7.61 -3.74
CA LEU A 109 -1.01 -7.56 -3.19
C LEU A 109 -0.19 -6.56 -4.00
N GLY A 110 0.86 -6.03 -3.39
CA GLY A 110 1.78 -5.13 -4.09
C GLY A 110 3.21 -5.37 -3.67
N VAL A 111 4.13 -5.03 -4.55
CA VAL A 111 5.55 -5.03 -4.22
C VAL A 111 6.12 -3.66 -4.54
N THR A 112 7.07 -3.24 -3.72
CA THR A 112 7.77 -1.98 -3.89
C THR A 112 9.25 -2.15 -3.57
N ASP A 113 10.06 -1.28 -4.15
CA ASP A 113 11.46 -1.14 -3.77
C ASP A 113 11.70 0.30 -3.35
N TYR A 114 12.94 0.61 -2.98
CA TYR A 114 13.33 1.97 -2.60
C TYR A 114 14.43 2.48 -3.52
N ILE A 115 14.39 2.07 -4.78
CA ILE A 115 15.33 2.50 -5.81
C ILE A 115 14.79 3.77 -6.47
N LYS A 116 15.45 4.86 -6.23
CA LYS A 116 15.07 6.16 -6.80
C LYS A 116 15.78 6.46 -8.12
#